data_70332c2f862f9822ddb8fcb8414403a9
#
_entry.id   70332c2f862f9822ddb8fcb8414403a9
#
_cell.length_a   1.000
_cell.length_b   1.000
_cell.length_c   1.000
_cell.angle_alpha   90.00
_cell.angle_beta   90.00
_cell.angle_gamma   90.00
#
_symmetry.space_group_name_H-M   'P 1'
#
loop_
_entity.id
_entity.type
_entity.pdbx_description
1 polymer ?
#
loop_
_entity_poly.entity_id
_entity_poly.type
_entity_poly.pdbx_seq_one_letter_code
_entity_poly.pdbx_strand_id
1 'polypeptide(L)'
;GGLRGLSEQLGSAAVMEIRSFADLKQALKKRMAFFAEMGCRASDHALEYVMCVPETDENLEKIFAKRLAGERITREEEMKFKTAFMLFVAGEYSRLGWAMQLHYGCKRDNNTAMYSLLGPDTGFDCINNYAPSAQLADFLDLLNRGGHLPKTIIYSLNPNDDESIGSILGCFQNSDAVGKIQQGSAWWFND
;
A
#
# COMPACT_ATOMS: atom_id res chain seq x y z
N GLY A 1 2.59 -19.29 -4.28
CA GLY A 1 1.28 -18.71 -4.06
C GLY A 1 1.14 -17.39 -4.81
N GLY A 2 0.21 -17.26 -5.66
CA GLY A 2 -0.11 -16.02 -6.37
C GLY A 2 -1.37 -15.41 -5.77
N LEU A 3 -1.95 -14.37 -6.43
CA LEU A 3 -3.18 -13.71 -6.01
C LEU A 3 -4.30 -14.70 -5.67
N ARG A 4 -4.42 -15.78 -6.43
CA ARG A 4 -5.41 -16.84 -6.19
C ARG A 4 -5.26 -17.46 -4.80
N GLY A 5 -4.06 -17.88 -4.39
CA GLY A 5 -3.83 -18.46 -3.07
C GLY A 5 -4.10 -17.47 -1.93
N LEU A 6 -3.72 -16.21 -2.10
CA LEU A 6 -4.04 -15.15 -1.13
C LEU A 6 -5.55 -14.91 -1.05
N SER A 7 -6.27 -14.92 -2.17
CA SER A 7 -7.72 -14.76 -2.21
C SER A 7 -8.43 -15.93 -1.52
N GLU A 8 -7.95 -17.16 -1.70
CA GLU A 8 -8.49 -18.35 -1.03
C GLU A 8 -8.30 -18.26 0.49
N GLN A 9 -7.11 -17.87 0.96
CA GLN A 9 -6.81 -17.71 2.39
C GLN A 9 -7.63 -16.58 3.03
N LEU A 10 -7.68 -15.43 2.38
CA LEU A 10 -8.47 -14.30 2.86
C LEU A 10 -9.96 -14.62 2.84
N GLY A 11 -10.45 -15.27 1.79
CA GLY A 11 -11.84 -15.70 1.67
C GLY A 11 -12.23 -16.66 2.78
N SER A 12 -11.38 -17.63 3.10
CA SER A 12 -11.58 -18.53 4.23
C SER A 12 -11.65 -17.76 5.56
N ALA A 13 -10.72 -16.83 5.80
CA ALA A 13 -10.71 -16.01 7.01
C ALA A 13 -11.89 -15.04 7.12
N ALA A 14 -12.44 -14.57 6.00
CA ALA A 14 -13.60 -13.69 5.93
C ALA A 14 -14.93 -14.43 5.79
N VAL A 15 -14.88 -15.77 5.66
CA VAL A 15 -16.05 -16.63 5.43
C VAL A 15 -16.83 -16.19 4.20
N MET A 16 -16.12 -16.07 3.06
CA MET A 16 -16.70 -15.72 1.77
C MET A 16 -15.79 -16.12 0.61
N GLU A 17 -16.37 -16.35 -0.56
CA GLU A 17 -15.60 -16.60 -1.77
C GLU A 17 -15.22 -15.26 -2.44
N ILE A 18 -14.00 -15.18 -2.98
CA ILE A 18 -13.49 -14.00 -3.67
C ILE A 18 -13.37 -14.33 -5.16
N ARG A 19 -14.29 -13.79 -5.96
CA ARG A 19 -14.35 -13.96 -7.41
C ARG A 19 -14.13 -12.67 -8.20
N SER A 20 -14.21 -11.51 -7.50
CA SER A 20 -14.10 -10.18 -8.08
C SER A 20 -13.27 -9.27 -7.20
N PHE A 21 -12.85 -8.13 -7.72
CA PHE A 21 -12.19 -7.10 -6.92
C PHE A 21 -13.15 -6.54 -5.85
N ALA A 22 -14.43 -6.45 -6.18
CA ALA A 22 -15.44 -6.06 -5.20
C ALA A 22 -15.53 -7.05 -4.03
N ASP A 23 -15.47 -8.36 -4.28
CA ASP A 23 -15.43 -9.38 -3.22
C ASP A 23 -14.17 -9.26 -2.37
N LEU A 24 -13.00 -9.00 -2.98
CA LEU A 24 -11.77 -8.75 -2.25
C LEU A 24 -11.92 -7.56 -1.31
N LYS A 25 -12.48 -6.45 -1.78
CA LYS A 25 -12.77 -5.28 -0.95
C LYS A 25 -13.68 -5.62 0.24
N GLN A 26 -14.72 -6.42 0.03
CA GLN A 26 -15.62 -6.85 1.11
C GLN A 26 -14.94 -7.79 2.12
N ALA A 27 -14.13 -8.72 1.67
CA ALA A 27 -13.36 -9.60 2.54
C ALA A 27 -12.40 -8.81 3.42
N LEU A 28 -11.69 -7.82 2.85
CA LEU A 28 -10.80 -6.93 3.58
C LEU A 28 -11.55 -6.11 4.62
N LYS A 29 -12.72 -5.55 4.30
CA LYS A 29 -13.56 -4.84 5.26
C LYS A 29 -13.91 -5.70 6.46
N LYS A 30 -14.34 -6.94 6.24
CA LYS A 30 -14.65 -7.88 7.33
C LYS A 30 -13.43 -8.13 8.23
N ARG A 31 -12.25 -8.34 7.63
CA ARG A 31 -11.03 -8.57 8.40
C ARG A 31 -10.57 -7.32 9.16
N MET A 32 -10.66 -6.15 8.55
CA MET A 32 -10.34 -4.88 9.23
C MET A 32 -11.30 -4.60 10.39
N ALA A 33 -12.60 -4.89 10.24
CA ALA A 33 -13.57 -4.77 11.33
C ALA A 33 -13.19 -5.67 12.50
N PHE A 34 -12.85 -6.93 12.24
CA PHE A 34 -12.37 -7.85 13.27
C PHE A 34 -11.10 -7.33 13.97
N PHE A 35 -10.12 -6.83 13.23
CA PHE A 35 -8.91 -6.26 13.83
C PHE A 35 -9.20 -5.00 14.66
N ALA A 36 -10.15 -4.18 14.23
CA ALA A 36 -10.59 -3.01 14.99
C ALA A 36 -11.20 -3.40 16.33
N GLU A 37 -12.03 -4.45 16.36
CA GLU A 37 -12.60 -5.03 17.58
C GLU A 37 -11.50 -5.58 18.51
N MET A 38 -10.43 -6.15 17.96
CA MET A 38 -9.27 -6.61 18.70
C MET A 38 -8.33 -5.48 19.16
N GLY A 39 -8.66 -4.23 18.89
CA GLY A 39 -7.90 -3.08 19.36
C GLY A 39 -6.86 -2.54 18.36
N CYS A 40 -6.84 -3.00 17.12
CA CYS A 40 -5.95 -2.45 16.09
C CYS A 40 -6.22 -0.96 15.85
N ARG A 41 -5.15 -0.16 15.69
CA ARG A 41 -5.21 1.30 15.50
C ARG A 41 -4.29 1.80 14.40
N ALA A 42 -3.52 0.94 13.79
CA ALA A 42 -2.58 1.28 12.74
C ALA A 42 -2.48 0.17 11.69
N SER A 43 -2.08 0.55 10.50
CA SER A 43 -1.69 -0.36 9.42
C SER A 43 -0.27 -0.05 8.99
N ASP A 44 0.37 -1.00 8.34
CA ASP A 44 1.70 -0.86 7.78
C ASP A 44 1.77 -1.48 6.38
N HIS A 45 2.44 -0.79 5.46
CA HIS A 45 2.62 -1.21 4.08
C HIS A 45 4.08 -1.06 3.67
N ALA A 46 4.66 -2.12 3.14
CA ALA A 46 5.96 -2.09 2.48
C ALA A 46 5.75 -2.05 0.95
N LEU A 47 6.11 -0.94 0.34
CA LEU A 47 5.91 -0.65 -1.07
C LEU A 47 7.26 -0.44 -1.76
N GLU A 48 7.33 -0.71 -3.06
CA GLU A 48 8.48 -0.30 -3.88
C GLU A 48 8.59 1.23 -3.91
N TYR A 49 7.48 1.90 -4.15
CA TYR A 49 7.23 3.34 -4.02
C TYR A 49 5.72 3.56 -3.89
N VAL A 50 5.29 4.75 -3.51
CA VAL A 50 3.86 5.07 -3.47
C VAL A 50 3.41 5.43 -4.89
N MET A 51 2.73 4.49 -5.55
CA MET A 51 2.24 4.66 -6.92
C MET A 51 0.88 5.35 -6.94
N CYS A 52 0.65 6.14 -7.99
CA CYS A 52 -0.64 6.78 -8.25
C CYS A 52 -0.96 6.73 -9.75
N VAL A 53 -1.66 5.67 -10.16
CA VAL A 53 -2.15 5.46 -11.52
C VAL A 53 -3.62 5.10 -11.43
N PRO A 54 -4.53 6.10 -11.34
CA PRO A 54 -5.96 5.86 -11.21
C PRO A 54 -6.54 5.11 -12.41
N GLU A 55 -7.55 4.28 -12.17
CA GLU A 55 -8.24 3.52 -13.19
C GLU A 55 -9.72 3.37 -12.85
N THR A 56 -10.54 3.03 -13.84
CA THR A 56 -11.97 2.77 -13.67
C THR A 56 -12.24 1.43 -13.01
N ASP A 57 -13.32 1.34 -12.24
CA ASP A 57 -13.71 0.07 -11.59
C ASP A 57 -13.90 -1.06 -12.60
N GLU A 58 -14.46 -0.78 -13.80
CA GLU A 58 -14.64 -1.77 -14.85
C GLU A 58 -13.33 -2.38 -15.32
N ASN A 59 -12.30 -1.56 -15.54
CA ASN A 59 -10.99 -2.04 -15.96
C ASN A 59 -10.25 -2.76 -14.82
N LEU A 60 -10.42 -2.31 -13.60
CA LEU A 60 -9.86 -2.97 -12.40
C LEU A 60 -10.43 -4.37 -12.21
N GLU A 61 -11.73 -4.58 -12.43
CA GLU A 61 -12.35 -5.91 -12.41
C GLU A 61 -11.77 -6.82 -13.49
N LYS A 62 -11.53 -6.30 -14.70
CA LYS A 62 -10.88 -7.07 -15.78
C LYS A 62 -9.44 -7.46 -15.41
N ILE A 63 -8.66 -6.54 -14.86
CA ILE A 63 -7.28 -6.81 -14.39
C ILE A 63 -7.30 -7.86 -13.28
N PHE A 64 -8.20 -7.73 -12.33
CA PHE A 64 -8.34 -8.69 -11.23
C PHE A 64 -8.70 -10.09 -11.75
N ALA A 65 -9.70 -10.19 -12.65
CA ALA A 65 -10.13 -11.46 -13.23
C ALA A 65 -8.99 -12.15 -14.01
N LYS A 66 -8.24 -11.41 -14.83
CA LYS A 66 -7.04 -11.92 -15.51
C LYS A 66 -6.06 -12.54 -14.51
N ARG A 67 -5.76 -11.81 -13.45
CA ARG A 67 -4.78 -12.25 -12.45
C ARG A 67 -5.29 -13.43 -11.61
N LEU A 68 -6.58 -13.48 -11.31
CA LEU A 68 -7.22 -14.60 -10.62
C LEU A 68 -7.19 -15.87 -11.48
N ALA A 69 -7.35 -15.74 -12.80
CA ALA A 69 -7.21 -16.83 -13.77
C ALA A 69 -5.76 -17.33 -13.95
N GLY A 70 -4.79 -16.65 -13.33
CA GLY A 70 -3.35 -16.99 -13.45
C GLY A 70 -2.67 -16.37 -14.68
N GLU A 71 -3.37 -15.50 -15.40
CA GLU A 71 -2.81 -14.82 -16.56
C GLU A 71 -1.77 -13.76 -16.15
N ARG A 72 -0.89 -13.43 -17.09
CA ARG A 72 0.07 -12.32 -16.88
C ARG A 72 -0.63 -11.00 -17.10
N ILE A 73 -0.32 -10.05 -16.22
CA ILE A 73 -0.70 -8.64 -16.34
C ILE A 73 0.52 -7.81 -16.68
N THR A 74 0.32 -6.67 -17.32
CA THR A 74 1.39 -5.72 -17.62
C THR A 74 1.81 -4.97 -16.35
N ARG A 75 2.98 -4.32 -16.38
CA ARG A 75 3.43 -3.45 -15.28
C ARG A 75 2.43 -2.31 -15.03
N GLU A 76 1.87 -1.74 -16.09
CA GLU A 76 0.85 -0.68 -15.97
C GLU A 76 -0.42 -1.19 -15.28
N GLU A 77 -0.95 -2.36 -15.70
CA GLU A 77 -2.10 -2.99 -15.04
C GLU A 77 -1.82 -3.27 -13.56
N GLU A 78 -0.60 -3.70 -13.23
CA GLU A 78 -0.18 -3.91 -11.84
C GLU A 78 -0.21 -2.60 -11.03
N MET A 79 0.31 -1.49 -11.59
CA MET A 79 0.33 -0.19 -10.92
C MET A 79 -1.10 0.35 -10.71
N LYS A 80 -1.97 0.20 -11.70
CA LYS A 80 -3.40 0.56 -11.60
C LYS A 80 -4.08 -0.20 -10.48
N PHE A 81 -3.88 -1.52 -10.43
CA PHE A 81 -4.47 -2.35 -9.38
C PHE A 81 -3.92 -1.99 -7.99
N LYS A 82 -2.60 -1.84 -7.84
CA LYS A 82 -1.97 -1.45 -6.57
C LYS A 82 -2.48 -0.08 -6.09
N THR A 83 -2.60 0.88 -6.99
CA THR A 83 -3.17 2.21 -6.67
C THR A 83 -4.60 2.09 -6.15
N ALA A 84 -5.47 1.38 -6.86
CA ALA A 84 -6.86 1.19 -6.45
C ALA A 84 -6.98 0.45 -5.11
N PHE A 85 -6.14 -0.57 -4.90
CA PHE A 85 -6.07 -1.29 -3.63
C PHE A 85 -5.69 -0.35 -2.49
N MET A 86 -4.61 0.43 -2.65
CA MET A 86 -4.12 1.35 -1.62
C MET A 86 -5.12 2.47 -1.32
N LEU A 87 -5.76 3.04 -2.34
CA LEU A 87 -6.82 4.05 -2.15
C LEU A 87 -8.00 3.47 -1.35
N PHE A 88 -8.40 2.24 -1.66
CA PHE A 88 -9.49 1.57 -0.95
C PHE A 88 -9.15 1.32 0.52
N VAL A 89 -7.99 0.70 0.82
CA VAL A 89 -7.63 0.40 2.22
C VAL A 89 -7.37 1.66 3.02
N ALA A 90 -6.76 2.69 2.42
CA ALA A 90 -6.57 3.99 3.07
C ALA A 90 -7.92 4.65 3.46
N GLY A 91 -8.92 4.57 2.58
CA GLY A 91 -10.27 5.02 2.89
C GLY A 91 -10.90 4.28 4.07
N GLU A 92 -10.70 2.96 4.14
CA GLU A 92 -11.16 2.17 5.29
C GLU A 92 -10.39 2.51 6.58
N TYR A 93 -9.08 2.79 6.51
CA TYR A 93 -8.31 3.24 7.66
C TYR A 93 -8.82 4.59 8.17
N SER A 94 -9.11 5.53 7.27
CA SER A 94 -9.73 6.81 7.63
C SER A 94 -11.05 6.59 8.36
N ARG A 95 -11.92 5.74 7.83
CA ARG A 95 -13.23 5.41 8.45
C ARG A 95 -13.08 4.76 9.83
N LEU A 96 -12.06 3.93 10.03
CA LEU A 96 -11.78 3.24 11.29
C LEU A 96 -10.97 4.10 12.28
N GLY A 97 -10.48 5.27 11.87
CA GLY A 97 -9.64 6.12 12.68
C GLY A 97 -8.21 5.58 12.89
N TRP A 98 -7.75 4.71 12.00
CA TRP A 98 -6.41 4.13 12.06
C TRP A 98 -5.36 5.06 11.47
N ALA A 99 -4.14 4.95 11.95
CA ALA A 99 -2.97 5.53 11.30
C ALA A 99 -2.49 4.59 10.17
N MET A 100 -2.20 5.15 9.01
CA MET A 100 -1.59 4.44 7.88
C MET A 100 -0.09 4.69 7.90
N GLN A 101 0.71 3.62 7.86
CA GLN A 101 2.16 3.71 7.72
C GLN A 101 2.56 3.21 6.33
N LEU A 102 3.39 4.00 5.64
CA LEU A 102 3.89 3.71 4.30
C LEU A 102 5.41 3.61 4.33
N HIS A 103 5.93 2.41 4.23
CA HIS A 103 7.37 2.14 4.08
C HIS A 103 7.67 1.90 2.60
N TYR A 104 8.64 2.62 2.04
CA TYR A 104 9.04 2.46 0.64
C TYR A 104 10.52 2.78 0.41
N GLY A 105 10.96 2.68 -0.84
CA GLY A 105 12.35 2.98 -1.21
C GLY A 105 13.32 1.81 -1.02
N CYS A 106 12.80 0.59 -0.86
CA CYS A 106 13.59 -0.63 -0.79
C CYS A 106 13.53 -1.42 -2.10
N LYS A 107 14.69 -1.79 -2.63
CA LYS A 107 14.80 -2.82 -3.66
C LYS A 107 15.12 -4.15 -3.01
N ARG A 108 14.18 -5.08 -3.11
CA ARG A 108 14.23 -6.37 -2.44
C ARG A 108 15.02 -7.41 -3.22
N ASP A 109 15.61 -8.37 -2.47
CA ASP A 109 16.16 -9.61 -2.98
C ASP A 109 17.17 -9.43 -4.13
N ASN A 110 18.11 -8.51 -3.99
CA ASN A 110 19.04 -8.12 -5.06
C ASN A 110 20.01 -9.22 -5.49
N ASN A 111 20.27 -10.20 -4.64
CA ASN A 111 21.15 -11.33 -4.93
C ASN A 111 20.31 -12.57 -5.29
N THR A 112 20.09 -12.78 -6.59
CA THR A 112 19.25 -13.89 -7.07
C THR A 112 19.81 -15.28 -6.72
N ALA A 113 21.13 -15.44 -6.61
CA ALA A 113 21.73 -16.69 -6.20
C ALA A 113 21.41 -17.01 -4.74
N MET A 114 21.50 -16.00 -3.86
CA MET A 114 21.15 -16.16 -2.45
C MET A 114 19.64 -16.29 -2.24
N TYR A 115 18.84 -15.58 -3.04
CA TYR A 115 17.38 -15.78 -3.03
C TYR A 115 17.00 -17.23 -3.37
N SER A 116 17.67 -17.82 -4.37
CA SER A 116 17.42 -19.23 -4.74
C SER A 116 17.84 -20.23 -3.66
N LEU A 117 18.83 -19.86 -2.84
CA LEU A 117 19.35 -20.71 -1.76
C LEU A 117 18.57 -20.56 -0.47
N LEU A 118 18.26 -19.33 -0.07
CA LEU A 118 17.73 -18.98 1.26
C LEU A 118 16.28 -18.50 1.25
N GLY A 119 15.74 -18.11 0.11
CA GLY A 119 14.41 -17.52 -0.03
C GLY A 119 14.40 -15.99 0.18
N PRO A 120 13.20 -15.40 0.26
CA PRO A 120 13.02 -13.96 0.45
C PRO A 120 13.38 -13.51 1.88
N ASP A 121 13.56 -12.19 2.04
CA ASP A 121 13.77 -11.52 3.34
C ASP A 121 14.98 -12.05 4.15
N THR A 122 16.07 -12.34 3.45
CA THR A 122 17.30 -12.90 4.06
C THR A 122 18.49 -11.92 4.08
N GLY A 123 18.21 -10.61 3.98
CA GLY A 123 19.21 -9.55 4.18
C GLY A 123 19.90 -9.07 2.91
N PHE A 124 19.39 -9.40 1.71
CA PHE A 124 19.97 -8.98 0.43
C PHE A 124 19.20 -7.85 -0.24
N ASP A 125 18.75 -6.89 0.55
CA ASP A 125 18.02 -5.70 0.11
C ASP A 125 18.95 -4.49 0.00
N CYS A 126 18.55 -3.47 -0.75
CA CYS A 126 19.26 -2.20 -0.83
C CYS A 126 18.32 -1.01 -1.01
N ILE A 127 18.86 0.19 -0.80
CA ILE A 127 18.17 1.45 -1.06
C ILE A 127 17.83 1.54 -2.55
N ASN A 128 16.61 1.98 -2.84
CA ASN A 128 16.11 2.26 -4.18
C ASN A 128 15.97 3.77 -4.39
N ASN A 129 16.47 4.26 -5.52
CA ASN A 129 16.35 5.68 -5.88
C ASN A 129 15.07 6.02 -6.67
N TYR A 130 14.27 5.04 -7.04
CA TYR A 130 13.04 5.26 -7.78
C TYR A 130 11.87 5.48 -6.81
N ALA A 131 11.62 6.73 -6.47
CA ALA A 131 10.49 7.14 -5.65
C ALA A 131 9.92 8.48 -6.17
N PRO A 132 9.07 8.46 -7.22
CA PRO A 132 8.54 9.68 -7.82
C PRO A 132 7.64 10.42 -6.83
N SER A 133 8.14 11.52 -6.27
CA SER A 133 7.44 12.35 -5.26
C SER A 133 6.09 12.89 -5.77
N ALA A 134 5.98 13.16 -7.08
CA ALA A 134 4.72 13.57 -7.68
C ALA A 134 3.62 12.53 -7.49
N GLN A 135 3.91 11.24 -7.64
CA GLN A 135 2.91 10.18 -7.42
C GLN A 135 2.49 10.05 -5.95
N LEU A 136 3.41 10.26 -5.01
CA LEU A 136 3.07 10.33 -3.58
C LEU A 136 2.12 11.51 -3.32
N ALA A 137 2.41 12.69 -3.86
CA ALA A 137 1.56 13.87 -3.72
C ALA A 137 0.17 13.63 -4.35
N ASP A 138 0.10 13.07 -5.55
CA ASP A 138 -1.15 12.74 -6.24
C ASP A 138 -1.99 11.71 -5.45
N PHE A 139 -1.34 10.71 -4.88
CA PHE A 139 -2.02 9.70 -4.04
C PHE A 139 -2.66 10.34 -2.80
N LEU A 140 -1.92 11.18 -2.09
CA LEU A 140 -2.43 11.90 -0.91
C LEU A 140 -3.55 12.88 -1.30
N ASP A 141 -3.42 13.56 -2.46
CA ASP A 141 -4.44 14.47 -2.96
C ASP A 141 -5.75 13.76 -3.31
N LEU A 142 -5.70 12.60 -3.96
CA LEU A 142 -6.89 11.80 -4.25
C LEU A 142 -7.64 11.43 -2.97
N LEU A 143 -6.93 11.00 -1.94
CA LEU A 143 -7.51 10.68 -0.63
C LEU A 143 -8.08 11.93 0.05
N ASN A 144 -7.34 13.05 0.00
CA ASN A 144 -7.74 14.30 0.64
C ASN A 144 -8.99 14.90 0.00
N ARG A 145 -9.06 14.95 -1.33
CA ARG A 145 -10.25 15.43 -2.07
C ARG A 145 -11.48 14.59 -1.80
N GLY A 146 -11.30 13.29 -1.60
CA GLY A 146 -12.39 12.37 -1.23
C GLY A 146 -12.82 12.44 0.24
N GLY A 147 -12.13 13.20 1.08
CA GLY A 147 -12.37 13.21 2.53
C GLY A 147 -11.94 11.91 3.22
N HIS A 148 -11.04 11.14 2.60
CA HIS A 148 -10.65 9.81 3.03
C HIS A 148 -9.17 9.69 3.43
N LEU A 149 -8.45 10.82 3.54
CA LEU A 149 -7.06 10.82 3.96
C LEU A 149 -6.94 10.46 5.45
N PRO A 150 -6.36 9.31 5.82
CA PRO A 150 -6.13 8.95 7.21
C PRO A 150 -4.95 9.72 7.80
N LYS A 151 -4.75 9.66 9.11
CA LYS A 151 -3.45 9.99 9.72
C LYS A 151 -2.40 9.11 9.07
N THR A 152 -1.33 9.70 8.54
CA THR A 152 -0.35 8.96 7.74
C THR A 152 1.07 9.25 8.22
N ILE A 153 1.88 8.21 8.30
CA ILE A 153 3.32 8.31 8.56
C ILE A 153 4.04 7.73 7.35
N ILE A 154 4.98 8.49 6.81
CA ILE A 154 5.73 8.15 5.61
C ILE A 154 7.17 7.86 5.99
N TYR A 155 7.66 6.69 5.60
CA TYR A 155 9.03 6.24 5.83
C TYR A 155 9.69 5.94 4.48
N SER A 156 10.72 6.68 4.10
CA SER A 156 11.57 6.30 2.98
C SER A 156 12.85 5.66 3.49
N LEU A 157 13.28 4.58 2.82
CA LEU A 157 14.60 4.00 3.08
C LEU A 157 15.72 4.86 2.49
N ASN A 158 15.40 5.74 1.53
CA ASN A 158 16.34 6.62 0.87
C ASN A 158 16.33 8.02 1.51
N PRO A 159 17.40 8.43 2.21
CA PRO A 159 17.45 9.75 2.85
C PRO A 159 17.38 10.91 1.85
N ASN A 160 17.68 10.68 0.56
CA ASN A 160 17.51 11.73 -0.46
C ASN A 160 16.05 12.11 -0.72
N ASP A 161 15.08 11.33 -0.22
CA ASP A 161 13.66 11.63 -0.33
C ASP A 161 13.16 12.58 0.76
N ASP A 162 13.91 12.81 1.82
CA ASP A 162 13.46 13.48 3.05
C ASP A 162 12.99 14.92 2.78
N GLU A 163 13.71 15.68 1.98
CA GLU A 163 13.32 17.06 1.63
C GLU A 163 12.03 17.10 0.81
N SER A 164 11.87 16.18 -0.14
CA SER A 164 10.66 16.08 -0.94
C SER A 164 9.47 15.63 -0.10
N ILE A 165 9.64 14.65 0.77
CA ILE A 165 8.61 14.22 1.73
C ILE A 165 8.22 15.40 2.62
N GLY A 166 9.19 16.07 3.25
CA GLY A 166 8.95 17.21 4.14
C GLY A 166 8.11 18.30 3.47
N SER A 167 8.39 18.64 2.20
CA SER A 167 7.62 19.63 1.45
C SER A 167 6.20 19.15 1.13
N ILE A 168 6.00 17.87 0.78
CA ILE A 168 4.69 17.28 0.51
C ILE A 168 3.83 17.26 1.78
N LEU A 169 4.41 16.91 2.94
CA LEU A 169 3.68 16.87 4.20
C LEU A 169 3.01 18.21 4.52
N GLY A 170 3.69 19.32 4.21
CA GLY A 170 3.15 20.67 4.41
C GLY A 170 1.88 20.95 3.59
N CYS A 171 1.71 20.29 2.46
CA CYS A 171 0.55 20.49 1.57
C CYS A 171 -0.75 19.88 2.13
N PHE A 172 -0.69 18.94 3.06
CA PHE A 172 -1.84 18.15 3.52
C PHE A 172 -2.13 18.29 5.02
N GLN A 173 -1.53 19.27 5.69
CA GLN A 173 -1.87 19.61 7.08
C GLN A 173 -3.21 20.33 7.12
N ASN A 174 -4.03 20.03 8.12
CA ASN A 174 -5.32 20.71 8.33
C ASN A 174 -5.67 20.78 9.84
N SER A 175 -6.83 21.36 10.14
CA SER A 175 -7.31 21.54 11.52
C SER A 175 -7.92 20.27 12.14
N ASP A 176 -8.18 19.22 11.35
CA ASP A 176 -8.88 18.01 11.85
C ASP A 176 -7.98 17.18 12.77
N ALA A 177 -6.67 17.20 12.52
CA ALA A 177 -5.69 16.54 13.36
C ALA A 177 -4.33 17.24 13.28
N VAL A 178 -3.79 17.64 14.41
CA VAL A 178 -2.42 18.16 14.49
C VAL A 178 -1.45 17.07 14.06
N GLY A 179 -0.57 17.40 13.11
CA GLY A 179 0.38 16.44 12.55
C GLY A 179 -0.28 15.27 11.82
N LYS A 180 -1.33 15.56 11.03
CA LYS A 180 -2.10 14.55 10.30
C LYS A 180 -1.23 13.69 9.40
N ILE A 181 -0.25 14.30 8.74
CA ILE A 181 0.76 13.62 7.92
C ILE A 181 2.12 13.89 8.56
N GLN A 182 2.90 12.85 8.79
CA GLN A 182 4.21 12.95 9.42
C GLN A 182 5.24 12.13 8.64
N GLN A 183 6.49 12.55 8.72
CA GLN A 183 7.61 11.72 8.32
C GLN A 183 8.01 10.86 9.52
N GLY A 184 8.19 9.57 9.28
CA GLY A 184 8.69 8.64 10.28
C GLY A 184 10.20 8.76 10.44
N SER A 185 10.72 8.08 11.44
CA SER A 185 12.16 7.90 11.60
C SER A 185 12.76 7.11 10.45
N ALA A 186 14.09 7.05 10.41
CA ALA A 186 14.80 6.16 9.50
C ALA A 186 14.28 4.72 9.61
N TRP A 187 14.51 3.95 8.56
CA TRP A 187 14.11 2.56 8.46
C TRP A 187 15.33 1.73 8.08
N TRP A 188 15.59 0.63 8.80
CA TRP A 188 16.72 -0.29 8.63
C TRP A 188 18.11 0.36 8.58
N PHE A 189 18.60 0.64 7.33
CA PHE A 189 19.98 1.08 7.10
C PHE A 189 20.30 2.50 7.63
N ASN A 190 19.31 3.22 8.07
CA ASN A 190 19.43 4.60 8.51
C ASN A 190 19.22 4.77 10.03
N ASP A 191 19.05 3.68 10.75
CA ASP A 191 18.88 3.70 12.21
C ASP A 191 20.20 3.92 12.96
#